data_79a73733fb636060a1c5812d90e3c2cb
#
_entry.id   79a73733fb636060a1c5812d90e3c2cb
#
_cell.length_a   1.000
_cell.length_b   1.000
_cell.length_c   1.000
_cell.angle_alpha   90.00
_cell.angle_beta   90.00
_cell.angle_gamma   90.00
#
_symmetry.space_group_name_H-M   'P 1'
#
loop_
_entity.id
_entity.type
_entity.pdbx_description
1 polymer ?
#
loop_
_entity_poly.entity_id
_entity_poly.type
_entity_poly.pdbx_seq_one_letter_code
_entity_poly.pdbx_strand_id
1 'polypeptide(L)' 'MVDTTTVRVRRPDSERLQSLAKARQAPIIDVVHDAVDALERQEFLRGLSGDYQRLRNDPALWEQYMLERHEWDALA' A
#
# COMPACT_ATOMS: atom_id res chain seq x y z
N MET A 1 -9.54 7.36 -19.25
CA MET A 1 -8.29 7.79 -18.62
C MET A 1 -8.43 7.72 -17.11
N VAL A 2 -7.49 7.11 -16.44
CA VAL A 2 -7.54 6.95 -14.98
C VAL A 2 -7.10 8.25 -14.33
N ASP A 3 -7.89 8.69 -13.33
CA ASP A 3 -7.48 9.82 -12.51
C ASP A 3 -6.20 9.51 -11.76
N THR A 4 -5.30 10.47 -11.72
CA THR A 4 -4.03 10.33 -11.00
C THR A 4 -3.94 11.38 -9.91
N THR A 5 -3.20 11.04 -8.86
CA THR A 5 -2.91 11.94 -7.78
C THR A 5 -1.42 11.85 -7.43
N THR A 6 -0.96 12.74 -6.58
CA THR A 6 0.45 12.79 -6.22
C THR A 6 0.64 12.21 -4.82
N VAL A 7 1.66 11.37 -4.66
CA VAL A 7 2.03 10.78 -3.37
C VAL A 7 3.49 11.12 -3.11
N ARG A 8 3.79 11.56 -1.89
CA ARG A 8 5.17 11.82 -1.49
C ARG A 8 5.85 10.51 -1.14
N VAL A 9 7.03 10.31 -1.68
CA VAL A 9 7.89 9.17 -1.36
C VAL A 9 9.26 9.68 -0.92
N ARG A 10 9.94 8.87 -0.14
CA ARG A 10 11.32 9.19 0.25
C ARG A 10 12.22 9.07 -0.97
N ARG A 11 13.28 9.91 -1.02
CA ARG A 11 14.19 9.90 -2.16
C ARG A 11 14.80 8.52 -2.44
N PRO A 12 15.28 7.77 -1.43
CA PRO A 12 15.80 6.42 -1.70
C PRO A 12 14.75 5.50 -2.30
N ASP A 13 13.50 5.63 -1.89
CA ASP A 13 12.41 4.82 -2.42
C ASP A 13 12.06 5.23 -3.85
N SER A 14 12.15 6.51 -4.16
CA SER A 14 11.98 6.99 -5.53
C SER A 14 13.02 6.39 -6.46
N GLU A 15 14.27 6.32 -6.03
CA GLU A 15 15.35 5.70 -6.81
C GLU A 15 15.10 4.21 -7.01
N ARG A 16 14.63 3.53 -5.96
CA ARG A 16 14.28 2.11 -6.04
C ARG A 16 13.12 1.86 -7.01
N LEU A 17 12.12 2.72 -6.99
CA LEU A 17 11.00 2.65 -7.94
C LEU A 17 11.48 2.83 -9.36
N GLN A 18 12.38 3.80 -9.60
CA GLN A 18 12.93 4.03 -10.93
C GLN A 18 13.73 2.82 -11.42
N SER A 19 14.52 2.21 -10.54
CA SER A 19 15.28 1.00 -10.87
C SER A 19 14.36 -0.16 -11.21
N LEU A 20 13.29 -0.34 -10.45
CA LEU A 20 12.30 -1.39 -10.71
C LEU A 20 11.58 -1.15 -12.04
N ALA A 21 11.21 0.09 -12.32
CA ALA A 21 10.54 0.45 -13.56
C ALA A 21 11.44 0.15 -14.76
N LYS A 22 12.71 0.49 -14.65
CA LYS A 22 13.69 0.23 -15.71
C LYS A 22 13.88 -1.27 -15.93
N ALA A 23 14.01 -2.04 -14.84
CA ALA A 23 14.19 -3.49 -14.92
C ALA A 23 12.98 -4.18 -15.55
N ARG A 24 11.78 -3.69 -15.27
CA ARG A 24 10.53 -4.23 -15.80
C ARG A 24 10.13 -3.66 -17.14
N GLN A 25 10.84 -2.63 -17.62
CA GLN A 25 10.48 -1.89 -18.83
C GLN A 25 9.03 -1.40 -18.78
N ALA A 26 8.66 -0.83 -17.63
CA ALA A 26 7.30 -0.36 -17.36
C ALA A 26 7.33 1.06 -16.80
N PRO A 27 6.26 1.84 -16.95
CA PRO A 27 6.16 3.15 -16.31
C PRO A 27 6.18 3.02 -14.78
N ILE A 28 6.66 4.05 -14.10
CA ILE A 28 6.69 4.07 -12.63
C ILE A 28 5.28 3.89 -12.05
N ILE A 29 4.28 4.45 -12.69
CA ILE A 29 2.89 4.33 -12.23
C ILE A 29 2.43 2.87 -12.15
N ASP A 30 2.86 2.05 -13.08
CA ASP A 30 2.55 0.61 -13.08
C ASP A 30 3.31 -0.12 -11.97
N VAL A 31 4.56 0.27 -11.73
CA VAL A 31 5.37 -0.30 -10.64
C VAL A 31 4.74 0.04 -9.29
N VAL A 32 4.28 1.28 -9.11
CA VAL A 32 3.60 1.71 -7.89
C VAL A 32 2.32 0.90 -7.68
N HIS A 33 1.53 0.72 -8.73
CA HIS A 33 0.30 -0.08 -8.67
C HIS A 33 0.62 -1.51 -8.23
N ASP A 34 1.61 -2.14 -8.85
CA ASP A 34 2.00 -3.51 -8.52
C ASP A 34 2.53 -3.61 -7.08
N ALA A 35 3.25 -2.59 -6.62
CA ALA A 35 3.75 -2.55 -5.24
C ALA A 35 2.60 -2.45 -4.23
N VAL A 36 1.59 -1.64 -4.52
CA VAL A 36 0.40 -1.52 -3.67
C VAL A 36 -0.34 -2.85 -3.62
N ASP A 37 -0.55 -3.48 -4.76
CA ASP A 37 -1.20 -4.79 -4.83
C ASP A 37 -0.42 -5.84 -4.03
N ALA A 38 0.90 -5.86 -4.17
CA ALA A 38 1.75 -6.81 -3.45
C ALA A 38 1.67 -6.58 -1.94
N LEU A 39 1.69 -5.32 -1.50
CA LEU A 39 1.62 -4.98 -0.09
C LEU A 39 0.25 -5.33 0.51
N GLU A 40 -0.82 -5.04 -0.21
CA GLU A 40 -2.18 -5.41 0.23
C GLU A 40 -2.30 -6.91 0.39
N ARG A 41 -1.76 -7.66 -0.56
CA ARG A 41 -1.78 -9.13 -0.50
C ARG A 41 -0.98 -9.65 0.69
N GLN A 42 0.18 -9.04 0.94
CA GLN A 42 1.02 -9.40 2.08
C GLN A 42 0.30 -9.14 3.40
N GLU A 43 -0.35 -7.99 3.54
CA GLU A 43 -1.12 -7.64 4.73
C GLU A 43 -2.31 -8.58 4.92
N PHE A 44 -2.98 -8.95 3.84
CA PHE A 44 -4.06 -9.91 3.89
C PHE A 44 -3.58 -11.28 4.41
N LEU A 45 -2.47 -11.78 3.89
CA LEU A 45 -1.88 -13.06 4.31
C LEU A 45 -1.42 -12.99 5.77
N ARG A 46 -0.84 -11.86 6.18
CA ARG A 46 -0.46 -11.63 7.56
C ARG A 46 -1.67 -11.65 8.49
N GLY A 47 -2.79 -11.10 8.04
CA GLY A 47 -4.06 -11.13 8.75
C GLY A 47 -4.55 -12.55 8.97
N LEU A 48 -4.38 -13.42 7.98
CA LEU A 48 -4.77 -14.82 8.11
C LEU A 48 -3.89 -15.58 9.10
N SER A 49 -2.67 -15.11 9.37
CA SER A 49 -1.75 -15.78 10.29
C SER A 49 -1.86 -15.33 11.76
N GLY A 50 -2.90 -14.58 12.10
CA GLY A 50 -3.24 -14.28 13.50
C GLY A 50 -3.12 -12.81 13.89
N ASP A 51 -2.28 -12.01 13.26
CA ASP A 51 -2.13 -10.59 13.60
C ASP A 51 -3.42 -9.82 13.33
N TYR A 52 -4.12 -10.18 12.29
CA TYR A 52 -5.41 -9.59 11.95
C TYR A 52 -6.45 -9.90 13.02
N GLN A 53 -6.44 -11.10 13.59
CA GLN A 53 -7.37 -11.47 14.65
C GLN A 53 -7.09 -10.69 15.93
N ARG A 54 -5.81 -10.47 16.27
CA ARG A 54 -5.45 -9.65 17.42
C ARG A 54 -5.92 -8.22 17.27
N LEU A 55 -5.72 -7.65 16.09
CA LEU A 55 -6.19 -6.31 15.77
C LEU A 55 -7.71 -6.24 15.87
N ARG A 56 -8.39 -7.26 15.36
CA ARG A 56 -9.84 -7.34 15.37
C ARG A 56 -10.41 -7.54 16.78
N ASN A 57 -9.65 -8.20 17.66
CA ASN A 57 -10.05 -8.43 19.05
C ASN A 57 -9.80 -7.21 19.95
N ASP A 58 -9.05 -6.21 19.45
CA ASP A 58 -8.84 -4.96 20.16
C ASP A 58 -9.66 -3.86 19.45
N PRO A 59 -10.80 -3.44 20.04
CA PRO A 59 -11.68 -2.47 19.36
C PRO A 59 -11.00 -1.14 19.05
N ALA A 60 -10.10 -0.68 19.92
CA ALA A 60 -9.42 0.60 19.70
C ALA A 60 -8.44 0.52 18.53
N LEU A 61 -7.65 -0.55 18.46
CA LEU A 61 -6.71 -0.75 17.35
C LEU A 61 -7.44 -1.01 16.04
N TRP A 62 -8.54 -1.75 16.09
CA TRP A 62 -9.35 -2.01 14.90
C TRP A 62 -9.94 -0.72 14.34
N GLU A 63 -10.47 0.12 15.22
CA GLU A 63 -11.05 1.40 14.82
C GLU A 63 -9.99 2.30 14.21
N GLN A 64 -8.80 2.37 14.81
CA GLN A 64 -7.69 3.15 14.29
C GLN A 64 -7.24 2.64 12.92
N TYR A 65 -7.16 1.34 12.75
CA TYR A 65 -6.81 0.72 11.47
C TYR A 65 -7.83 1.08 10.39
N MET A 66 -9.12 1.00 10.72
CA MET A 66 -10.18 1.34 9.76
C MET A 66 -10.19 2.82 9.41
N LEU A 67 -9.90 3.69 10.37
CA LEU A 67 -9.78 5.13 10.11
C LEU A 67 -8.64 5.45 9.17
N GLU A 68 -7.47 4.86 9.39
CA GLU A 68 -6.31 5.04 8.51
C GLU A 68 -6.64 4.54 7.10
N ARG A 69 -7.25 3.39 7.00
CA ARG A 69 -7.64 2.84 5.71
C ARG A 69 -8.65 3.74 5.00
N HIS A 70 -9.57 4.33 5.75
CA HIS A 70 -10.56 5.25 5.22
C HIS A 70 -9.92 6.54 4.68
N GLU A 71 -8.92 7.06 5.40
CA GLU A 71 -8.13 8.21 4.94
C GLU A 71 -7.41 7.90 3.63
N TRP A 72 -6.81 6.73 3.52
CA TRP A 72 -6.15 6.30 2.30
C TRP A 72 -7.13 6.21 1.13
N ASP A 73 -8.32 5.66 1.36
CA ASP A 73 -9.35 5.56 0.34
C ASP A 73 -9.86 6.94 -0.08
N ALA A 74 -9.92 7.88 0.84
CA ALA A 74 -10.33 9.25 0.55
C ALA A 74 -9.27 10.02 -0.26
N LEU A 75 -7.99 9.66 -0.11
CA LEU A 75 -6.88 10.29 -0.84
C LEU A 75 -6.69 9.67 -2.24
N ALA A 76 -7.22 8.51 -2.45
CA ALA A 76 -7.17 7.84 -3.75
C ALA A 76 -8.33 8.31 -4.63
#